data_38c6610491606506a34e79c76dc6f261
#
_entry.id   38c6610491606506a34e79c76dc6f261
#
_cell.length_a   1.000
_cell.length_b   1.000
_cell.length_c   1.000
_cell.angle_alpha   90.00
_cell.angle_beta   90.00
_cell.angle_gamma   90.00
#
_symmetry.space_group_name_H-M   'P 1'
#
loop_
_entity.id
_entity.type
_entity.pdbx_description
1 polymer ?
#
loop_
_entity_poly.entity_id
_entity_poly.type
_entity_poly.pdbx_seq_one_letter_code
_entity_poly.pdbx_strand_id
1 'polypeptide(L)'
;MKFKIVTHGCQMNEYESGKIRDFFISIGFEEAIGIEDADFIYFNSCAVREKSEDKLMSAVGLVRSNFKKRGRPVSIVSGCVATISEKRIRRVGQDSVKLIIKGTEDLTEKEEKLKEFFKVLSFDEGVFAKQSLASVYAYVPVIFGCDSFCSYCIVPAARGREKSRPISEILSEVKSLLEAGTKEIILLGQNINHYGKDLGLENGFIELLENVDKLKGLERLRFMTSHPADFNINTLDRMKNLEHLMPHFHLPVQSGNNRILELMKRDYTREYYLRLIEEVKKRFKEASITTDIIVGFPTETDEEYLSTEELVQEIQFDRSFIAAFSKRGSTPAALMDGQIEETVKKERHRRLLTIQNEITRKINRSSIGRTTEVIVENSKEGKFFGRTPQDKLVIAEGSVNVSDTVKVQIYDADENHLKGKLTE
;
A
#
# COMPACT_ATOMS: atom_id res chain seq x y z
N MET A 1 -22.66 -18.55 10.64
CA MET A 1 -22.41 -18.47 9.19
C MET A 1 -20.90 -18.51 8.95
N LYS A 2 -20.50 -19.07 7.79
CA LYS A 2 -19.07 -19.11 7.41
C LYS A 2 -18.79 -18.08 6.32
N PHE A 3 -17.72 -17.32 6.50
CA PHE A 3 -17.28 -16.30 5.54
C PHE A 3 -15.89 -16.58 5.00
N LYS A 4 -15.58 -16.03 3.82
CA LYS A 4 -14.22 -15.92 3.32
C LYS A 4 -13.96 -14.49 2.85
N ILE A 5 -12.83 -13.91 3.26
CA ILE A 5 -12.37 -12.62 2.73
C ILE A 5 -11.36 -12.86 1.62
N VAL A 6 -11.53 -12.16 0.51
CA VAL A 6 -10.61 -12.17 -0.63
C VAL A 6 -10.21 -10.74 -0.95
N THR A 7 -8.94 -10.41 -0.69
CA THR A 7 -8.39 -9.07 -0.91
C THR A 7 -7.53 -9.07 -2.17
N HIS A 8 -7.84 -8.15 -3.09
CA HIS A 8 -7.04 -7.88 -4.29
C HIS A 8 -6.69 -6.39 -4.33
N GLY A 9 -5.60 -5.98 -3.68
CA GLY A 9 -5.38 -4.56 -3.59
C GLY A 9 -4.05 -4.10 -3.04
N CYS A 10 -4.09 -2.94 -2.41
CA CYS A 10 -2.99 -2.30 -1.71
C CYS A 10 -3.16 -2.47 -0.19
N GLN A 11 -2.21 -1.96 0.56
CA GLN A 11 -2.17 -2.00 2.03
C GLN A 11 -3.45 -1.44 2.67
N MET A 12 -4.06 -0.40 2.07
CA MET A 12 -5.36 0.11 2.52
C MET A 12 -6.48 -0.93 2.45
N ASN A 13 -6.50 -1.75 1.37
CA ASN A 13 -7.47 -2.84 1.28
C ASN A 13 -7.17 -3.95 2.28
N GLU A 14 -5.90 -4.22 2.58
CA GLU A 14 -5.50 -5.20 3.60
C GLU A 14 -5.97 -4.75 5.00
N TYR A 15 -5.73 -3.50 5.36
CA TYR A 15 -6.23 -2.91 6.60
C TYR A 15 -7.77 -3.01 6.71
N GLU A 16 -8.50 -2.54 5.70
CA GLU A 16 -9.95 -2.60 5.68
C GLU A 16 -10.47 -4.05 5.80
N SER A 17 -9.84 -4.98 5.10
CA SER A 17 -10.20 -6.41 5.17
C SER A 17 -9.95 -7.01 6.55
N GLY A 18 -8.87 -6.60 7.24
CA GLY A 18 -8.59 -6.99 8.62
C GLY A 18 -9.71 -6.52 9.56
N LYS A 19 -10.08 -5.24 9.51
CA LYS A 19 -11.18 -4.69 10.32
C LYS A 19 -12.53 -5.38 10.06
N ILE A 20 -12.85 -5.66 8.80
CA ILE A 20 -14.08 -6.37 8.45
C ILE A 20 -14.03 -7.84 8.91
N ARG A 21 -12.85 -8.49 8.89
CA ARG A 21 -12.69 -9.83 9.48
C ARG A 21 -13.01 -9.81 10.97
N ASP A 22 -12.41 -8.87 11.71
CA ASP A 22 -12.64 -8.71 13.15
C ASP A 22 -14.12 -8.47 13.43
N PHE A 23 -14.78 -7.64 12.61
CA PHE A 23 -16.22 -7.43 12.65
C PHE A 23 -16.99 -8.74 12.47
N PHE A 24 -16.75 -9.54 11.45
CA PHE A 24 -17.46 -10.81 11.23
C PHE A 24 -17.26 -11.81 12.37
N ILE A 25 -16.03 -11.89 12.90
CA ILE A 25 -15.72 -12.76 14.06
C ILE A 25 -16.50 -12.28 15.29
N SER A 26 -16.55 -10.97 15.54
CA SER A 26 -17.24 -10.38 16.71
C SER A 26 -18.74 -10.66 16.70
N ILE A 27 -19.34 -10.82 15.52
CA ILE A 27 -20.76 -11.22 15.39
C ILE A 27 -20.98 -12.73 15.35
N GLY A 28 -19.94 -13.52 15.67
CA GLY A 28 -20.04 -14.97 15.78
C GLY A 28 -19.97 -15.72 14.44
N PHE A 29 -19.43 -15.09 13.38
CA PHE A 29 -19.16 -15.78 12.12
C PHE A 29 -17.80 -16.46 12.15
N GLU A 30 -17.67 -17.57 11.43
CA GLU A 30 -16.43 -18.36 11.33
C GLU A 30 -15.76 -18.13 9.96
N GLU A 31 -14.43 -17.97 9.94
CA GLU A 31 -13.70 -17.89 8.67
C GLU A 31 -13.57 -19.28 8.03
N ALA A 32 -14.05 -19.42 6.79
CA ALA A 32 -13.96 -20.62 5.99
C ALA A 32 -12.53 -20.84 5.46
N ILE A 33 -12.11 -22.09 5.32
CA ILE A 33 -10.82 -22.44 4.71
C ILE A 33 -10.87 -22.13 3.19
N GLY A 34 -11.87 -22.62 2.50
CA GLY A 34 -12.08 -22.46 1.05
C GLY A 34 -13.32 -21.64 0.69
N ILE A 35 -13.37 -21.21 -0.57
CA ILE A 35 -14.54 -20.50 -1.13
C ILE A 35 -15.79 -21.39 -1.11
N GLU A 36 -15.64 -22.69 -1.35
CA GLU A 36 -16.71 -23.68 -1.40
C GLU A 36 -17.33 -23.98 -0.04
N ASP A 37 -16.62 -23.72 1.05
CA ASP A 37 -17.10 -23.95 2.42
C ASP A 37 -17.81 -22.75 3.01
N ALA A 38 -17.69 -21.59 2.35
CA ALA A 38 -18.29 -20.35 2.82
C ALA A 38 -19.78 -20.23 2.46
N ASP A 39 -20.53 -19.51 3.29
CA ASP A 39 -21.88 -19.07 3.01
C ASP A 39 -21.87 -17.78 2.18
N PHE A 40 -20.87 -16.92 2.43
CA PHE A 40 -20.64 -15.71 1.64
C PHE A 40 -19.14 -15.39 1.51
N ILE A 41 -18.80 -14.67 0.43
CA ILE A 41 -17.46 -14.17 0.15
C ILE A 41 -17.49 -12.65 0.22
N TYR A 42 -16.63 -12.08 1.06
CA TYR A 42 -16.39 -10.64 1.08
C TYR A 42 -15.17 -10.31 0.22
N PHE A 43 -15.40 -9.66 -0.90
CA PHE A 43 -14.34 -9.18 -1.80
C PHE A 43 -14.00 -7.73 -1.47
N ASN A 44 -12.71 -7.44 -1.25
CA ASN A 44 -12.20 -6.08 -1.14
C ASN A 44 -11.14 -5.86 -2.22
N SER A 45 -11.39 -4.95 -3.18
CA SER A 45 -10.55 -4.83 -4.35
C SER A 45 -10.20 -3.38 -4.73
N CYS A 46 -8.96 -3.22 -5.18
CA CYS A 46 -8.39 -1.97 -5.65
C CYS A 46 -8.75 -1.71 -7.12
N ALA A 47 -9.03 -0.44 -7.48
CA ALA A 47 -9.25 0.00 -8.86
C ALA A 47 -7.99 0.59 -9.52
N VAL A 48 -6.91 0.81 -8.76
CA VAL A 48 -5.68 1.41 -9.30
C VAL A 48 -4.98 0.50 -10.30
N ARG A 49 -4.97 -0.80 -10.02
CA ARG A 49 -4.33 -1.81 -10.88
C ARG A 49 -5.38 -2.62 -11.64
N GLU A 50 -5.32 -2.62 -12.96
CA GLU A 50 -6.24 -3.38 -13.84
C GLU A 50 -6.30 -4.86 -13.48
N LYS A 51 -5.13 -5.47 -13.24
CA LYS A 51 -5.04 -6.87 -12.83
C LYS A 51 -5.85 -7.19 -11.56
N SER A 52 -6.04 -6.24 -10.65
CA SER A 52 -6.85 -6.43 -9.43
C SER A 52 -8.33 -6.48 -9.76
N GLU A 53 -8.78 -5.63 -10.69
CA GLU A 53 -10.15 -5.64 -11.18
C GLU A 53 -10.47 -6.95 -11.92
N ASP A 54 -9.59 -7.41 -12.81
CA ASP A 54 -9.78 -8.65 -13.57
C ASP A 54 -9.79 -9.90 -12.67
N LYS A 55 -8.91 -9.93 -11.65
CA LYS A 55 -8.94 -10.98 -10.63
C LYS A 55 -10.27 -10.99 -9.88
N LEU A 56 -10.79 -9.82 -9.49
CA LEU A 56 -12.10 -9.71 -8.86
C LEU A 56 -13.20 -10.25 -9.78
N MET A 57 -13.23 -9.82 -11.05
CA MET A 57 -14.26 -10.27 -11.99
C MET A 57 -14.23 -11.77 -12.18
N SER A 58 -13.05 -12.36 -12.29
CA SER A 58 -12.88 -13.81 -12.40
C SER A 58 -13.38 -14.54 -11.14
N ALA A 59 -13.04 -14.03 -9.95
CA ALA A 59 -13.48 -14.62 -8.69
C ALA A 59 -14.99 -14.50 -8.47
N VAL A 60 -15.60 -13.35 -8.78
CA VAL A 60 -17.05 -13.15 -8.74
C VAL A 60 -17.77 -14.08 -9.72
N GLY A 61 -17.19 -14.28 -10.93
CA GLY A 61 -17.72 -15.25 -11.91
C GLY A 61 -17.71 -16.69 -11.39
N LEU A 62 -16.64 -17.09 -10.68
CA LEU A 62 -16.56 -18.40 -10.03
C LEU A 62 -17.60 -18.57 -8.94
N VAL A 63 -17.78 -17.57 -8.07
CA VAL A 63 -18.84 -17.58 -7.05
C VAL A 63 -20.22 -17.70 -7.67
N ARG A 64 -20.49 -16.97 -8.76
CA ARG A 64 -21.74 -17.10 -9.51
C ARG A 64 -21.99 -18.53 -10.01
N SER A 65 -20.96 -19.18 -10.53
CA SER A 65 -21.07 -20.58 -11.00
C SER A 65 -21.46 -21.52 -9.86
N ASN A 66 -20.83 -21.38 -8.69
CA ASN A 66 -21.14 -22.17 -7.50
C ASN A 66 -22.55 -21.85 -6.95
N PHE A 67 -22.91 -20.57 -6.91
CA PHE A 67 -24.22 -20.10 -6.48
C PHE A 67 -25.35 -20.71 -7.32
N LYS A 68 -25.20 -20.75 -8.64
CA LYS A 68 -26.17 -21.41 -9.54
C LYS A 68 -26.37 -22.89 -9.24
N LYS A 69 -25.33 -23.59 -8.78
CA LYS A 69 -25.40 -25.03 -8.51
C LYS A 69 -25.89 -25.34 -7.10
N ARG A 70 -25.59 -24.50 -6.10
CA ARG A 70 -25.76 -24.82 -4.68
C ARG A 70 -26.54 -23.78 -3.89
N GLY A 71 -26.94 -22.64 -4.50
CA GLY A 71 -27.52 -21.49 -3.80
C GLY A 71 -26.54 -20.71 -2.92
N ARG A 72 -25.27 -21.13 -2.87
CA ARG A 72 -24.17 -20.50 -2.10
C ARG A 72 -22.81 -20.76 -2.73
N PRO A 73 -21.73 -20.01 -2.38
CA PRO A 73 -21.77 -18.78 -1.58
C PRO A 73 -22.37 -17.60 -2.33
N VAL A 74 -22.74 -16.54 -1.61
CA VAL A 74 -23.07 -15.24 -2.19
C VAL A 74 -21.86 -14.29 -2.15
N SER A 75 -21.86 -13.24 -2.97
CA SER A 75 -20.79 -12.22 -3.01
C SER A 75 -21.24 -10.92 -2.34
N ILE A 76 -20.41 -10.40 -1.46
CA ILE A 76 -20.39 -9.01 -0.98
C ILE A 76 -19.15 -8.38 -1.58
N VAL A 77 -19.28 -7.27 -2.31
CA VAL A 77 -18.14 -6.64 -3.00
C VAL A 77 -17.91 -5.25 -2.46
N SER A 78 -16.67 -4.96 -2.05
CA SER A 78 -16.24 -3.69 -1.46
C SER A 78 -14.96 -3.15 -2.09
N GLY A 79 -14.59 -1.94 -1.69
CA GLY A 79 -13.35 -1.25 -2.06
C GLY A 79 -13.47 -0.38 -3.30
N CYS A 80 -12.34 0.10 -3.80
CA CYS A 80 -12.27 1.06 -4.91
C CYS A 80 -13.00 0.57 -6.18
N VAL A 81 -12.89 -0.71 -6.51
CA VAL A 81 -13.55 -1.30 -7.69
C VAL A 81 -15.07 -1.27 -7.54
N ALA A 82 -15.61 -1.40 -6.33
CA ALA A 82 -17.04 -1.34 -6.07
C ALA A 82 -17.63 0.03 -6.44
N THR A 83 -16.87 1.12 -6.27
CA THR A 83 -17.29 2.46 -6.68
C THR A 83 -17.23 2.64 -8.20
N ILE A 84 -16.14 2.19 -8.83
CA ILE A 84 -15.84 2.50 -10.23
C ILE A 84 -16.56 1.55 -11.20
N SER A 85 -16.68 0.28 -10.85
CA SER A 85 -17.10 -0.79 -11.76
C SER A 85 -18.37 -1.53 -11.32
N GLU A 86 -19.24 -0.88 -10.53
CA GLU A 86 -20.46 -1.49 -10.01
C GLU A 86 -21.29 -2.19 -11.10
N LYS A 87 -21.52 -1.52 -12.24
CA LYS A 87 -22.30 -2.10 -13.36
C LYS A 87 -21.65 -3.39 -13.90
N ARG A 88 -20.31 -3.43 -13.99
CA ARG A 88 -19.55 -4.61 -14.44
C ARG A 88 -19.66 -5.75 -13.41
N ILE A 89 -19.55 -5.43 -12.13
CA ILE A 89 -19.69 -6.39 -11.02
C ILE A 89 -21.08 -7.05 -11.06
N ARG A 90 -22.15 -6.25 -11.15
CA ARG A 90 -23.53 -6.77 -11.22
C ARG A 90 -23.77 -7.63 -12.45
N ARG A 91 -23.23 -7.23 -13.61
CA ARG A 91 -23.34 -8.02 -14.85
C ARG A 91 -22.62 -9.37 -14.75
N VAL A 92 -21.44 -9.42 -14.15
CA VAL A 92 -20.65 -10.66 -14.00
C VAL A 92 -21.26 -11.55 -12.95
N GLY A 93 -21.57 -11.01 -11.77
CA GLY A 93 -22.01 -11.78 -10.62
C GLY A 93 -23.51 -12.13 -10.63
N GLN A 94 -24.34 -11.32 -11.33
CA GLN A 94 -25.82 -11.49 -11.38
C GLN A 94 -26.39 -11.68 -9.96
N ASP A 95 -27.26 -12.66 -9.78
CA ASP A 95 -27.96 -12.94 -8.53
C ASP A 95 -27.05 -13.38 -7.38
N SER A 96 -25.81 -13.76 -7.63
CA SER A 96 -24.85 -14.09 -6.58
C SER A 96 -24.29 -12.85 -5.86
N VAL A 97 -24.31 -11.65 -6.47
CA VAL A 97 -23.89 -10.40 -5.82
C VAL A 97 -25.05 -9.81 -5.05
N LYS A 98 -25.01 -9.91 -3.72
CA LYS A 98 -26.09 -9.46 -2.83
C LYS A 98 -25.86 -8.06 -2.27
N LEU A 99 -24.60 -7.65 -2.07
CA LEU A 99 -24.26 -6.34 -1.52
C LEU A 99 -23.05 -5.76 -2.23
N ILE A 100 -23.08 -4.45 -2.50
CA ILE A 100 -21.95 -3.66 -3.00
C ILE A 100 -21.77 -2.48 -2.06
N ILE A 101 -20.55 -2.35 -1.53
CA ILE A 101 -20.15 -1.32 -0.57
C ILE A 101 -19.06 -0.48 -1.23
N LYS A 102 -19.30 0.81 -1.42
CA LYS A 102 -18.37 1.68 -2.16
C LYS A 102 -17.06 1.93 -1.41
N GLY A 103 -16.00 2.20 -2.14
CA GLY A 103 -14.70 2.58 -1.58
C GLY A 103 -14.67 3.98 -0.96
N THR A 104 -15.68 4.82 -1.25
CA THR A 104 -15.89 6.14 -0.64
C THR A 104 -16.50 6.07 0.76
N GLU A 105 -17.07 4.91 1.14
CA GLU A 105 -17.67 4.68 2.45
C GLU A 105 -16.57 4.38 3.46
N ASP A 106 -16.62 5.00 4.64
CA ASP A 106 -15.70 4.71 5.73
C ASP A 106 -16.03 3.36 6.41
N LEU A 107 -15.22 2.96 7.39
CA LEU A 107 -15.41 1.65 8.04
C LEU A 107 -16.73 1.58 8.81
N THR A 108 -17.15 2.65 9.47
CA THR A 108 -18.42 2.71 10.21
C THR A 108 -19.60 2.52 9.27
N GLU A 109 -19.63 3.25 8.17
CA GLU A 109 -20.68 3.11 7.14
C GLU A 109 -20.71 1.69 6.54
N LYS A 110 -19.54 1.08 6.32
CA LYS A 110 -19.43 -0.30 5.84
C LYS A 110 -20.02 -1.30 6.83
N GLU A 111 -19.67 -1.14 8.11
CA GLU A 111 -20.19 -2.00 9.18
C GLU A 111 -21.70 -1.84 9.36
N GLU A 112 -22.22 -0.62 9.32
CA GLU A 112 -23.67 -0.38 9.39
C GLU A 112 -24.42 -1.10 8.25
N LYS A 113 -23.94 -1.00 7.01
CA LYS A 113 -24.52 -1.73 5.87
C LYS A 113 -24.44 -3.25 6.02
N LEU A 114 -23.36 -3.75 6.59
CA LEU A 114 -23.21 -5.18 6.88
C LEU A 114 -24.15 -5.61 8.00
N LYS A 115 -24.31 -4.82 9.06
CA LYS A 115 -25.29 -5.05 10.14
C LYS A 115 -26.72 -5.12 9.57
N GLU A 116 -27.10 -4.16 8.74
CA GLU A 116 -28.40 -4.13 8.07
C GLU A 116 -28.58 -5.37 7.18
N PHE A 117 -27.60 -5.71 6.37
CA PHE A 117 -27.64 -6.86 5.46
C PHE A 117 -27.83 -8.18 6.22
N PHE A 118 -27.12 -8.38 7.32
CA PHE A 118 -27.24 -9.58 8.15
C PHE A 118 -28.35 -9.48 9.22
N LYS A 119 -29.08 -8.37 9.30
CA LYS A 119 -30.14 -8.10 10.30
C LYS A 119 -29.66 -8.30 11.75
N VAL A 120 -28.45 -7.88 12.02
CA VAL A 120 -27.86 -7.94 13.36
C VAL A 120 -28.35 -6.74 14.17
N LEU A 121 -29.13 -6.97 15.22
CA LEU A 121 -29.87 -5.94 15.95
C LEU A 121 -29.14 -5.35 17.16
N SER A 122 -28.06 -5.95 17.66
CA SER A 122 -27.30 -5.41 18.81
C SER A 122 -25.84 -5.82 18.76
N PHE A 123 -24.98 -4.88 19.11
CA PHE A 123 -23.53 -5.05 19.18
C PHE A 123 -22.99 -4.46 20.46
N ASP A 124 -22.05 -5.19 21.07
CA ASP A 124 -21.22 -4.66 22.16
C ASP A 124 -19.96 -4.03 21.55
N GLU A 125 -19.91 -2.68 21.51
CA GLU A 125 -18.81 -1.91 20.91
C GLU A 125 -17.45 -2.19 21.56
N GLY A 126 -17.43 -2.82 22.74
CA GLY A 126 -16.21 -3.16 23.47
C GLY A 126 -15.40 -4.33 22.90
N VAL A 127 -15.96 -5.11 21.94
CA VAL A 127 -15.34 -6.34 21.42
C VAL A 127 -14.35 -6.07 20.30
N PHE A 128 -14.45 -4.94 19.60
CA PHE A 128 -13.61 -4.61 18.43
C PHE A 128 -12.11 -4.48 18.72
N ALA A 129 -11.72 -4.24 19.96
CA ALA A 129 -10.32 -3.95 20.31
C ALA A 129 -9.47 -5.20 20.62
N LYS A 130 -10.04 -6.40 20.72
CA LYS A 130 -9.36 -7.52 21.41
C LYS A 130 -8.99 -8.74 20.58
N GLN A 131 -9.25 -8.81 19.26
CA GLN A 131 -8.95 -10.02 18.47
C GLN A 131 -8.26 -9.80 17.13
N SER A 132 -7.56 -8.70 16.92
CA SER A 132 -6.51 -8.69 15.90
C SER A 132 -5.43 -9.67 16.38
N LEU A 133 -5.23 -10.76 15.64
CA LEU A 133 -4.08 -11.63 15.84
C LEU A 133 -2.85 -10.74 15.80
N ALA A 134 -2.02 -10.77 16.86
CA ALA A 134 -0.81 -9.98 16.93
C ALA A 134 0.02 -10.19 15.66
N SER A 135 0.04 -9.18 14.81
CA SER A 135 0.89 -9.17 13.62
C SER A 135 2.17 -8.43 13.96
N VAL A 136 3.27 -8.90 13.42
CA VAL A 136 4.59 -8.29 13.61
C VAL A 136 4.58 -6.81 13.23
N TYR A 137 3.86 -6.48 12.15
CA TYR A 137 3.63 -5.11 11.70
C TYR A 137 2.14 -4.83 11.51
N ALA A 138 1.75 -3.58 11.59
CA ALA A 138 0.38 -3.17 11.32
C ALA A 138 0.33 -1.93 10.41
N TYR A 139 -0.61 -1.96 9.48
CA TYR A 139 -0.99 -0.80 8.68
C TYR A 139 -1.98 0.05 9.46
N VAL A 140 -1.73 1.37 9.52
CA VAL A 140 -2.62 2.33 10.17
C VAL A 140 -2.90 3.49 9.21
N PRO A 141 -4.05 3.51 8.54
CA PRO A 141 -4.47 4.65 7.74
C PRO A 141 -4.65 5.89 8.61
N VAL A 142 -4.05 6.99 8.19
CA VAL A 142 -4.16 8.28 8.89
C VAL A 142 -4.97 9.30 8.08
N ILE A 143 -5.01 9.14 6.75
CA ILE A 143 -5.78 9.97 5.84
C ILE A 143 -6.38 9.11 4.72
N PHE A 144 -7.65 9.31 4.41
CA PHE A 144 -8.37 8.67 3.32
C PHE A 144 -8.63 9.66 2.19
N GLY A 145 -8.79 9.15 0.95
CA GLY A 145 -9.02 9.97 -0.23
C GLY A 145 -7.79 10.75 -0.68
N CYS A 146 -7.94 11.58 -1.71
CA CYS A 146 -6.83 12.40 -2.23
C CYS A 146 -7.35 13.60 -3.01
N ASP A 147 -6.78 14.77 -2.76
CA ASP A 147 -7.11 16.04 -3.40
C ASP A 147 -6.06 16.51 -4.42
N SER A 148 -5.05 15.68 -4.72
CA SER A 148 -4.02 16.06 -5.71
C SER A 148 -4.52 16.04 -7.16
N PHE A 149 -5.60 15.34 -7.48
CA PHE A 149 -6.23 15.29 -8.81
C PHE A 149 -5.28 15.04 -9.99
N CYS A 150 -4.25 14.22 -9.80
CA CYS A 150 -3.35 13.81 -10.87
C CYS A 150 -4.15 13.26 -12.06
N SER A 151 -3.81 13.65 -13.30
CA SER A 151 -4.64 13.40 -14.49
C SER A 151 -4.86 11.91 -14.82
N TYR A 152 -3.99 11.03 -14.34
CA TYR A 152 -4.06 9.56 -14.54
C TYR A 152 -4.72 8.82 -13.38
N CYS A 153 -4.95 9.50 -12.24
CA CYS A 153 -5.27 8.83 -10.99
C CYS A 153 -6.77 8.63 -10.78
N ILE A 154 -7.16 7.40 -10.48
CA ILE A 154 -8.54 7.02 -10.21
C ILE A 154 -8.96 7.27 -8.74
N VAL A 155 -8.01 7.54 -7.84
CA VAL A 155 -8.25 7.60 -6.39
C VAL A 155 -9.32 8.61 -6.00
N PRO A 156 -9.32 9.88 -6.50
CA PRO A 156 -10.37 10.83 -6.13
C PRO A 156 -11.78 10.32 -6.47
N ALA A 157 -11.94 9.65 -7.61
CA ALA A 157 -13.22 9.06 -8.00
C ALA A 157 -13.59 7.81 -7.19
N ALA A 158 -12.60 7.04 -6.74
CA ALA A 158 -12.81 5.76 -6.06
C ALA A 158 -12.94 5.88 -4.53
N ARG A 159 -12.25 6.87 -3.92
CA ARG A 159 -12.17 7.05 -2.45
C ARG A 159 -12.65 8.42 -1.96
N GLY A 160 -12.95 9.35 -2.88
CA GLY A 160 -13.42 10.69 -2.54
C GLY A 160 -12.31 11.66 -2.14
N ARG A 161 -12.75 12.76 -1.49
CA ARG A 161 -11.90 13.85 -0.99
C ARG A 161 -11.08 13.39 0.20
N GLU A 162 -10.01 14.12 0.51
CA GLU A 162 -9.18 13.88 1.68
C GLU A 162 -9.98 14.02 2.97
N LYS A 163 -9.75 13.09 3.89
CA LYS A 163 -10.32 13.06 5.24
C LYS A 163 -9.28 12.50 6.19
N SER A 164 -8.64 13.35 6.96
CA SER A 164 -7.70 12.96 8.00
C SER A 164 -8.43 12.42 9.23
N ARG A 165 -7.87 11.40 9.84
CA ARG A 165 -8.35 10.91 11.13
C ARG A 165 -7.82 11.79 12.27
N PRO A 166 -8.61 12.02 13.34
CA PRO A 166 -8.12 12.68 14.53
C PRO A 166 -6.87 11.99 15.10
N ILE A 167 -5.90 12.79 15.54
CA ILE A 167 -4.64 12.26 16.09
C ILE A 167 -4.86 11.34 17.30
N SER A 168 -5.83 11.67 18.14
CA SER A 168 -6.22 10.88 19.31
C SER A 168 -6.70 9.47 18.96
N GLU A 169 -7.46 9.32 17.87
CA GLU A 169 -7.93 8.02 17.39
C GLU A 169 -6.77 7.17 16.86
N ILE A 170 -5.86 7.79 16.09
CA ILE A 170 -4.69 7.12 15.56
C ILE A 170 -3.80 6.62 16.70
N LEU A 171 -3.51 7.47 17.69
CA LEU A 171 -2.70 7.11 18.85
C LEU A 171 -3.34 6.01 19.70
N SER A 172 -4.67 6.04 19.88
CA SER A 172 -5.40 4.99 20.59
C SER A 172 -5.29 3.64 19.86
N GLU A 173 -5.46 3.63 18.52
CA GLU A 173 -5.33 2.42 17.72
C GLU A 173 -3.90 1.88 17.76
N VAL A 174 -2.89 2.74 17.54
CA VAL A 174 -1.48 2.35 17.59
C VAL A 174 -1.11 1.77 18.96
N LYS A 175 -1.54 2.42 20.04
CA LYS A 175 -1.30 1.92 21.39
C LYS A 175 -1.89 0.52 21.60
N SER A 176 -3.12 0.29 21.17
CA SER A 176 -3.76 -1.03 21.26
C SER A 176 -3.02 -2.10 20.45
N LEU A 177 -2.49 -1.75 19.28
CA LEU A 177 -1.69 -2.66 18.44
C LEU A 177 -0.36 -3.01 19.12
N LEU A 178 0.33 -2.03 19.71
CA LEU A 178 1.59 -2.25 20.44
C LEU A 178 1.37 -3.10 21.69
N GLU A 179 0.29 -2.86 22.44
CA GLU A 179 -0.11 -3.68 23.59
C GLU A 179 -0.45 -5.12 23.20
N ALA A 180 -0.91 -5.35 21.97
CA ALA A 180 -1.15 -6.68 21.40
C ALA A 180 0.13 -7.37 20.91
N GLY A 181 1.30 -6.69 20.91
CA GLY A 181 2.59 -7.25 20.52
C GLY A 181 3.08 -6.89 19.11
N THR A 182 2.38 -5.98 18.41
CA THR A 182 2.89 -5.39 17.16
C THR A 182 4.16 -4.59 17.43
N LYS A 183 5.16 -4.70 16.58
CA LYS A 183 6.47 -4.03 16.72
C LYS A 183 6.70 -2.91 15.72
N GLU A 184 6.14 -3.04 14.53
CA GLU A 184 6.29 -2.07 13.45
C GLU A 184 4.94 -1.47 13.06
N ILE A 185 4.87 -0.13 13.04
CA ILE A 185 3.70 0.63 12.60
C ILE A 185 4.01 1.26 11.25
N ILE A 186 3.13 1.05 10.29
CA ILE A 186 3.24 1.60 8.94
C ILE A 186 2.04 2.52 8.71
N LEU A 187 2.27 3.83 8.79
CA LEU A 187 1.25 4.82 8.55
C LEU A 187 0.91 4.90 7.06
N LEU A 188 -0.37 4.86 6.73
CA LEU A 188 -0.86 4.86 5.36
C LEU A 188 -1.67 6.12 5.02
N GLY A 189 -1.50 6.59 3.79
CA GLY A 189 -2.32 7.62 3.16
C GLY A 189 -2.28 7.48 1.65
N GLN A 190 -3.13 8.20 0.94
CA GLN A 190 -3.03 8.34 -0.51
C GLN A 190 -2.04 9.46 -0.88
N ASN A 191 -1.95 10.47 -0.02
CA ASN A 191 -0.92 11.48 0.06
C ASN A 191 -0.72 11.79 1.55
N ILE A 192 0.18 11.06 2.19
CA ILE A 192 0.33 11.11 3.65
C ILE A 192 0.84 12.47 4.16
N ASN A 193 1.57 13.21 3.32
CA ASN A 193 2.09 14.53 3.67
C ASN A 193 0.98 15.60 3.84
N HIS A 194 -0.22 15.34 3.31
CA HIS A 194 -1.38 16.20 3.51
C HIS A 194 -2.10 15.97 4.83
N TYR A 195 -1.69 14.96 5.62
CA TYR A 195 -2.35 14.67 6.89
C TYR A 195 -2.48 15.92 7.75
N GLY A 196 -3.71 16.18 8.19
CA GLY A 196 -4.08 17.28 9.09
C GLY A 196 -4.40 18.60 8.40
N LYS A 197 -4.17 18.77 7.09
CA LYS A 197 -4.52 20.02 6.39
C LYS A 197 -6.01 20.31 6.46
N ASP A 198 -6.85 19.30 6.26
CA ASP A 198 -8.32 19.40 6.40
C ASP A 198 -8.79 19.61 7.87
N LEU A 199 -7.93 19.33 8.84
CA LEU A 199 -8.13 19.61 10.26
C LEU A 199 -7.56 20.98 10.71
N GLY A 200 -6.99 21.76 9.78
CA GLY A 200 -6.36 23.06 10.07
C GLY A 200 -4.99 22.96 10.75
N LEU A 201 -4.32 21.81 10.67
CA LEU A 201 -2.99 21.61 11.24
C LEU A 201 -1.90 21.99 10.23
N GLU A 202 -1.07 22.99 10.55
CA GLU A 202 0.00 23.44 9.65
C GLU A 202 1.13 22.39 9.47
N ASN A 203 1.47 21.71 10.55
CA ASN A 203 2.54 20.70 10.60
C ASN A 203 2.00 19.30 10.98
N GLY A 204 0.74 19.00 10.63
CA GLY A 204 0.01 17.82 11.09
C GLY A 204 0.76 16.51 10.92
N PHE A 205 1.40 16.30 9.74
CA PHE A 205 2.10 15.05 9.47
C PHE A 205 3.31 14.82 10.37
N ILE A 206 4.20 15.82 10.53
CA ILE A 206 5.37 15.66 11.41
C ILE A 206 4.99 15.58 12.88
N GLU A 207 3.95 16.32 13.31
CA GLU A 207 3.41 16.22 14.67
C GLU A 207 2.83 14.83 14.95
N LEU A 208 2.16 14.23 13.97
CA LEU A 208 1.69 12.85 14.08
C LEU A 208 2.86 11.88 14.26
N LEU A 209 3.90 11.98 13.43
CA LEU A 209 5.10 11.13 13.54
C LEU A 209 5.73 11.26 14.94
N GLU A 210 5.93 12.48 15.44
CA GLU A 210 6.51 12.74 16.78
C GLU A 210 5.65 12.18 17.93
N ASN A 211 4.33 12.16 17.79
CA ASN A 211 3.45 11.59 18.80
C ASN A 211 3.45 10.06 18.76
N VAL A 212 3.49 9.46 17.57
CA VAL A 212 3.58 7.99 17.43
C VAL A 212 4.94 7.49 17.91
N ASP A 213 6.04 8.18 17.58
CA ASP A 213 7.41 7.82 17.97
C ASP A 213 7.60 7.69 19.49
N LYS A 214 6.81 8.42 20.28
CA LYS A 214 6.86 8.39 21.76
C LYS A 214 6.11 7.21 22.39
N LEU A 215 5.40 6.42 21.60
CA LEU A 215 4.59 5.35 22.16
C LEU A 215 5.46 4.17 22.61
N LYS A 216 5.23 3.71 23.82
CA LYS A 216 5.99 2.61 24.43
C LYS A 216 5.70 1.29 23.70
N GLY A 217 6.75 0.56 23.36
CA GLY A 217 6.67 -0.75 22.69
C GLY A 217 6.80 -0.66 21.16
N LEU A 218 6.88 0.54 20.61
CA LEU A 218 7.20 0.74 19.20
C LEU A 218 8.69 0.42 18.96
N GLU A 219 8.98 -0.44 17.97
CA GLU A 219 10.35 -0.70 17.51
C GLU A 219 10.64 -0.02 16.17
N ARG A 220 9.64 0.04 15.26
CA ARG A 220 9.79 0.68 13.95
C ARG A 220 8.55 1.47 13.56
N LEU A 221 8.79 2.66 13.04
CA LEU A 221 7.79 3.54 12.44
C LEU A 221 8.10 3.73 10.96
N ARG A 222 7.11 3.54 10.09
CA ARG A 222 7.20 3.85 8.65
C ARG A 222 5.99 4.64 8.20
N PHE A 223 6.13 5.26 7.07
CA PHE A 223 5.01 5.86 6.35
C PHE A 223 5.13 5.56 4.85
N MET A 224 4.00 5.55 4.16
CA MET A 224 3.95 5.22 2.73
C MET A 224 3.18 6.28 1.94
N THR A 225 3.57 6.44 0.67
CA THR A 225 2.84 7.24 -0.33
C THR A 225 2.89 8.74 -0.06
N SER A 226 4.09 9.30 -0.20
CA SER A 226 4.34 10.74 -0.17
C SER A 226 4.20 11.36 -1.56
N HIS A 227 3.50 12.49 -1.68
CA HIS A 227 3.55 13.29 -2.90
C HIS A 227 4.76 14.24 -2.83
N PRO A 228 5.69 14.23 -3.81
CA PRO A 228 6.91 15.03 -3.73
C PRO A 228 6.68 16.52 -3.54
N ALA A 229 5.65 17.13 -4.20
CA ALA A 229 5.33 18.56 -4.03
C ALA A 229 4.92 18.91 -2.58
N ASP A 230 4.33 17.97 -1.87
CA ASP A 230 3.82 18.19 -0.50
C ASP A 230 4.82 17.77 0.57
N PHE A 231 5.97 17.23 0.16
CA PHE A 231 7.01 16.82 1.10
C PHE A 231 7.78 18.06 1.59
N ASN A 232 7.54 18.46 2.82
CA ASN A 232 8.22 19.61 3.41
C ASN A 232 9.66 19.26 3.82
N ILE A 233 10.62 19.70 3.03
CA ILE A 233 12.07 19.49 3.27
C ILE A 233 12.49 20.00 4.66
N ASN A 234 11.88 21.08 5.15
CA ASN A 234 12.20 21.64 6.46
C ASN A 234 11.83 20.73 7.63
N THR A 235 10.97 19.72 7.42
CA THR A 235 10.63 18.74 8.46
C THR A 235 11.63 17.59 8.57
N LEU A 236 12.53 17.43 7.59
CA LEU A 236 13.53 16.35 7.58
C LEU A 236 14.43 16.34 8.82
N ASP A 237 14.79 17.52 9.35
CA ASP A 237 15.63 17.60 10.54
C ASP A 237 14.86 17.15 11.79
N ARG A 238 13.53 17.40 11.86
CA ARG A 238 12.67 16.84 12.90
C ARG A 238 12.52 15.34 12.75
N MET A 239 12.28 14.85 11.51
CA MET A 239 12.18 13.42 11.21
C MET A 239 13.45 12.65 11.59
N LYS A 240 14.65 13.22 11.34
CA LYS A 240 15.94 12.62 11.70
C LYS A 240 16.11 12.38 13.20
N ASN A 241 15.44 13.17 14.04
CA ASN A 241 15.51 13.07 15.49
C ASN A 241 14.53 12.04 16.07
N LEU A 242 13.68 11.42 15.25
CA LEU A 242 12.78 10.35 15.68
C LEU A 242 13.56 9.05 15.87
N GLU A 243 13.37 8.41 17.01
CA GLU A 243 14.13 7.22 17.40
C GLU A 243 13.75 6.00 16.57
N HIS A 244 12.45 5.84 16.28
CA HIS A 244 11.91 4.65 15.64
C HIS A 244 11.61 4.81 14.15
N LEU A 245 11.80 6.03 13.60
CA LEU A 245 11.55 6.27 12.18
C LEU A 245 12.57 5.55 11.31
N MET A 246 12.09 4.63 10.49
CA MET A 246 12.96 3.86 9.59
C MET A 246 13.36 4.67 8.35
N PRO A 247 14.61 4.51 7.88
CA PRO A 247 15.18 5.28 6.75
C PRO A 247 14.70 4.73 5.40
N HIS A 248 13.37 4.64 5.20
CA HIS A 248 12.75 4.23 3.96
C HIS A 248 11.73 5.27 3.51
N PHE A 249 11.95 5.85 2.31
CA PHE A 249 11.13 6.92 1.76
C PHE A 249 10.55 6.48 0.42
N HIS A 250 9.23 6.33 0.37
CA HIS A 250 8.52 6.08 -0.88
C HIS A 250 8.04 7.41 -1.47
N LEU A 251 8.71 7.85 -2.53
CA LEU A 251 8.52 9.16 -3.18
C LEU A 251 8.20 8.97 -4.67
N PRO A 252 6.93 8.78 -5.05
CA PRO A 252 6.49 8.53 -6.43
C PRO A 252 6.80 9.69 -7.37
N VAL A 253 7.80 9.54 -8.26
CA VAL A 253 8.18 10.60 -9.22
C VAL A 253 7.28 10.61 -10.45
N GLN A 254 6.78 9.47 -10.88
CA GLN A 254 5.92 9.20 -12.04
C GLN A 254 6.59 9.36 -13.40
N SER A 255 7.38 10.41 -13.66
CA SER A 255 8.14 10.66 -14.89
C SER A 255 9.40 11.48 -14.62
N GLY A 256 10.43 11.32 -15.43
CA GLY A 256 11.65 12.12 -15.41
C GLY A 256 11.62 13.37 -16.29
N ASN A 257 10.49 13.66 -16.96
CA ASN A 257 10.35 14.77 -17.88
C ASN A 257 9.33 15.81 -17.40
N ASN A 258 9.71 17.10 -17.41
CA ASN A 258 8.88 18.18 -16.86
C ASN A 258 7.54 18.38 -17.60
N ARG A 259 7.52 18.25 -18.96
CA ARG A 259 6.27 18.36 -19.72
C ARG A 259 5.31 17.22 -19.35
N ILE A 260 5.80 16.00 -19.20
CA ILE A 260 4.99 14.87 -18.81
C ILE A 260 4.49 15.04 -17.37
N LEU A 261 5.32 15.52 -16.45
CA LEU A 261 4.92 15.83 -15.07
C LEU A 261 3.79 16.87 -15.04
N GLU A 262 3.89 17.93 -15.86
CA GLU A 262 2.85 18.97 -16.01
C GLU A 262 1.53 18.36 -16.54
N LEU A 263 1.59 17.55 -17.60
CA LEU A 263 0.42 16.83 -18.14
C LEU A 263 -0.19 15.85 -17.12
N MET A 264 0.63 15.25 -16.27
CA MET A 264 0.20 14.40 -15.16
C MET A 264 -0.38 15.22 -13.99
N LYS A 265 -0.30 16.55 -14.03
CA LYS A 265 -0.65 17.46 -12.92
C LYS A 265 0.14 17.12 -11.65
N ARG A 266 1.46 17.03 -11.81
CA ARG A 266 2.39 16.84 -10.70
C ARG A 266 3.05 18.19 -10.40
N ASP A 267 2.64 18.92 -9.43
CA ASP A 267 3.02 20.32 -9.14
C ASP A 267 4.48 20.47 -8.69
N TYR A 268 5.41 19.78 -9.37
CA TYR A 268 6.85 19.87 -9.20
C TYR A 268 7.59 19.52 -10.50
N THR A 269 8.88 19.91 -10.57
CA THR A 269 9.78 19.59 -11.67
C THR A 269 10.78 18.49 -11.32
N ARG A 270 11.47 17.94 -12.34
CA ARG A 270 12.58 17.00 -12.17
C ARG A 270 13.65 17.57 -11.22
N GLU A 271 14.02 18.84 -11.39
CA GLU A 271 15.06 19.51 -10.61
C GLU A 271 14.66 19.66 -9.13
N TYR A 272 13.37 19.95 -8.87
CA TYR A 272 12.85 19.95 -7.51
C TYR A 272 12.93 18.54 -6.89
N TYR A 273 12.54 17.53 -7.65
CA TYR A 273 12.58 16.15 -7.18
C TYR A 273 14.00 15.70 -6.86
N LEU A 274 14.98 15.98 -7.74
CA LEU A 274 16.39 15.68 -7.49
C LEU A 274 16.89 16.33 -6.20
N ARG A 275 16.58 17.61 -5.99
CA ARG A 275 16.92 18.32 -4.75
C ARG A 275 16.28 17.68 -3.53
N LEU A 276 15.02 17.27 -3.61
CA LEU A 276 14.35 16.56 -2.51
C LEU A 276 15.10 15.27 -2.15
N ILE A 277 15.45 14.47 -3.15
CA ILE A 277 16.20 13.22 -2.93
C ILE A 277 17.59 13.51 -2.31
N GLU A 278 18.29 14.52 -2.78
CA GLU A 278 19.58 14.96 -2.22
C GLU A 278 19.44 15.35 -0.74
N GLU A 279 18.44 16.15 -0.39
CA GLU A 279 18.19 16.58 0.99
C GLU A 279 17.79 15.42 1.92
N VAL A 280 17.06 14.42 1.40
CA VAL A 280 16.79 13.16 2.14
C VAL A 280 18.10 12.38 2.38
N LYS A 281 18.87 12.10 1.32
CA LYS A 281 20.13 11.33 1.41
C LYS A 281 21.19 12.03 2.30
N LYS A 282 21.20 13.35 2.33
CA LYS A 282 22.10 14.14 3.19
C LYS A 282 21.83 13.94 4.68
N ARG A 283 20.55 13.81 5.07
CA ARG A 283 20.13 13.65 6.46
C ARG A 283 20.06 12.18 6.89
N PHE A 284 19.68 11.31 5.98
CA PHE A 284 19.53 9.87 6.19
C PHE A 284 20.52 9.12 5.30
N LYS A 285 21.76 8.96 5.77
CA LYS A 285 22.87 8.39 4.97
C LYS A 285 22.60 7.00 4.41
N GLU A 286 21.77 6.20 5.08
CA GLU A 286 21.40 4.86 4.67
C GLU A 286 19.94 4.79 4.18
N ALA A 287 19.39 5.91 3.71
CA ALA A 287 18.02 5.95 3.20
C ALA A 287 17.84 5.02 2.00
N SER A 288 16.83 4.19 2.07
CA SER A 288 16.25 3.49 0.93
C SER A 288 15.22 4.40 0.27
N ILE A 289 15.40 4.67 -1.01
CA ILE A 289 14.47 5.50 -1.80
C ILE A 289 13.75 4.61 -2.79
N THR A 290 12.43 4.56 -2.67
CA THR A 290 11.57 3.85 -3.62
C THR A 290 10.62 4.81 -4.32
N THR A 291 10.18 4.45 -5.53
CA THR A 291 9.36 5.33 -6.37
C THR A 291 8.37 4.55 -7.22
N ASP A 292 7.34 5.25 -7.72
CA ASP A 292 6.47 4.79 -8.80
C ASP A 292 6.80 5.54 -10.09
N ILE A 293 6.74 4.85 -11.23
CA ILE A 293 6.96 5.40 -12.57
C ILE A 293 5.89 4.87 -13.52
N ILE A 294 5.32 5.77 -14.32
CA ILE A 294 4.39 5.43 -15.40
C ILE A 294 5.08 5.71 -16.73
N VAL A 295 5.24 4.69 -17.57
CA VAL A 295 5.76 4.82 -18.93
C VAL A 295 4.65 4.76 -19.97
N GLY A 296 4.82 5.45 -21.10
CA GLY A 296 3.83 5.48 -22.18
C GLY A 296 2.59 6.29 -21.82
N PHE A 297 2.77 7.35 -21.02
CA PHE A 297 1.72 8.34 -20.79
C PHE A 297 1.29 8.98 -22.12
N PRO A 298 0.01 9.39 -22.31
CA PRO A 298 -0.41 10.00 -23.55
C PRO A 298 0.53 11.12 -24.02
N THR A 299 0.90 11.10 -25.29
CA THR A 299 1.84 12.03 -25.96
C THR A 299 3.31 11.95 -25.54
N GLU A 300 3.72 11.02 -24.66
CA GLU A 300 5.12 10.85 -24.26
C GLU A 300 5.99 10.47 -25.48
N THR A 301 6.98 11.31 -25.83
CA THR A 301 7.94 11.00 -26.90
C THR A 301 9.05 10.04 -26.43
N ASP A 302 9.90 9.58 -27.36
CA ASP A 302 11.03 8.73 -27.00
C ASP A 302 12.08 9.50 -26.19
N GLU A 303 12.33 10.78 -26.50
CA GLU A 303 13.26 11.64 -25.77
C GLU A 303 12.77 11.87 -24.32
N GLU A 304 11.47 12.03 -24.13
CA GLU A 304 10.89 12.21 -22.80
C GLU A 304 10.92 10.94 -21.97
N TYR A 305 10.73 9.80 -22.61
CA TYR A 305 10.95 8.52 -21.97
C TYR A 305 12.44 8.32 -21.59
N LEU A 306 13.38 8.67 -22.47
CA LEU A 306 14.81 8.63 -22.18
C LEU A 306 15.18 9.49 -20.98
N SER A 307 14.57 10.68 -20.81
CA SER A 307 14.75 11.52 -19.63
C SER A 307 14.34 10.79 -18.33
N THR A 308 13.37 9.88 -18.40
CA THR A 308 12.98 9.04 -17.26
C THR A 308 14.01 7.95 -16.99
N GLU A 309 14.60 7.33 -18.01
CA GLU A 309 15.72 6.39 -17.84
C GLU A 309 16.94 7.06 -17.20
N GLU A 310 17.30 8.25 -17.69
CA GLU A 310 18.40 9.05 -17.12
C GLU A 310 18.15 9.35 -15.64
N LEU A 311 16.96 9.77 -15.27
CA LEU A 311 16.60 10.03 -13.86
C LEU A 311 16.78 8.78 -12.99
N VAL A 312 16.35 7.62 -13.46
CA VAL A 312 16.51 6.35 -12.74
C VAL A 312 17.98 5.98 -12.56
N GLN A 313 18.79 6.18 -13.60
CA GLN A 313 20.24 5.95 -13.54
C GLN A 313 20.98 6.96 -12.65
N GLU A 314 20.53 8.22 -12.60
CA GLU A 314 21.10 9.28 -11.77
C GLU A 314 20.82 9.05 -10.28
N ILE A 315 19.57 8.80 -9.91
CA ILE A 315 19.14 8.66 -8.50
C ILE A 315 19.55 7.31 -7.92
N GLN A 316 19.55 6.23 -8.73
CA GLN A 316 19.81 4.87 -8.27
C GLN A 316 18.79 4.46 -7.19
N PHE A 317 17.52 4.36 -7.55
CA PHE A 317 16.47 3.93 -6.61
C PHE A 317 16.72 2.52 -6.09
N ASP A 318 16.43 2.28 -4.80
CA ASP A 318 16.44 0.93 -4.24
C ASP A 318 15.40 0.03 -4.92
N ARG A 319 14.24 0.61 -5.26
CA ARG A 319 13.20 -0.04 -6.07
C ARG A 319 12.34 0.99 -6.78
N SER A 320 11.98 0.72 -8.04
CA SER A 320 10.96 1.47 -8.75
C SER A 320 9.80 0.53 -9.13
N PHE A 321 8.57 0.93 -8.80
CA PHE A 321 7.37 0.24 -9.23
C PHE A 321 6.93 0.82 -10.58
N ILE A 322 7.36 0.18 -11.65
CA ILE A 322 7.16 0.64 -13.02
C ILE A 322 5.83 0.08 -13.55
N ALA A 323 4.99 0.96 -14.09
CA ALA A 323 3.74 0.60 -14.73
C ALA A 323 3.65 1.17 -16.14
N ALA A 324 3.14 0.41 -17.09
CA ALA A 324 2.68 0.96 -18.36
C ALA A 324 1.35 1.72 -18.13
N PHE A 325 1.21 2.90 -18.75
CA PHE A 325 -0.03 3.67 -18.63
C PHE A 325 -1.23 2.82 -19.10
N SER A 326 -2.25 2.75 -18.24
CA SER A 326 -3.51 2.04 -18.50
C SER A 326 -4.67 3.02 -18.38
N LYS A 327 -5.53 3.07 -19.42
CA LYS A 327 -6.71 3.95 -19.43
C LYS A 327 -7.67 3.60 -18.29
N ARG A 328 -8.02 4.58 -17.48
CA ARG A 328 -9.06 4.48 -16.47
C ARG A 328 -10.22 5.41 -16.84
N GLY A 329 -11.34 4.86 -17.20
CA GLY A 329 -12.44 5.56 -17.88
C GLY A 329 -12.98 6.85 -17.25
N SER A 330 -12.63 7.12 -15.98
CA SER A 330 -13.01 8.34 -15.25
C SER A 330 -11.85 9.33 -15.06
N THR A 331 -10.69 9.08 -15.69
CA THR A 331 -9.52 9.97 -15.54
C THR A 331 -9.33 10.87 -16.76
N PRO A 332 -8.86 12.12 -16.57
CA PRO A 332 -8.56 13.03 -17.69
C PRO A 332 -7.58 12.40 -18.70
N ALA A 333 -6.53 11.74 -18.23
CA ALA A 333 -5.53 11.13 -19.12
C ALA A 333 -6.11 10.02 -20.04
N ALA A 334 -7.19 9.37 -19.64
CA ALA A 334 -7.86 8.37 -20.50
C ALA A 334 -8.54 9.00 -21.73
N LEU A 335 -8.88 10.29 -21.65
CA LEU A 335 -9.55 11.06 -22.70
C LEU A 335 -8.58 11.89 -23.55
N MET A 336 -7.29 11.94 -23.20
CA MET A 336 -6.28 12.67 -23.96
C MET A 336 -6.04 12.00 -25.31
N ASP A 337 -5.84 12.83 -26.34
CA ASP A 337 -5.30 12.37 -27.63
C ASP A 337 -3.86 11.90 -27.50
N GLY A 338 -3.32 11.28 -28.56
CA GLY A 338 -1.92 10.83 -28.58
C GLY A 338 -1.65 9.65 -27.63
N GLN A 339 -2.61 8.75 -27.46
CA GLN A 339 -2.42 7.51 -26.72
C GLN A 339 -1.32 6.67 -27.36
N ILE A 340 -0.37 6.22 -26.55
CA ILE A 340 0.78 5.43 -27.01
C ILE A 340 0.35 3.98 -27.29
N GLU A 341 0.90 3.39 -28.35
CA GLU A 341 0.65 2.01 -28.71
C GLU A 341 1.12 1.02 -27.63
N GLU A 342 0.36 -0.05 -27.44
CA GLU A 342 0.65 -1.06 -26.39
C GLU A 342 2.02 -1.73 -26.56
N THR A 343 2.48 -1.90 -27.81
CA THR A 343 3.81 -2.43 -28.11
C THR A 343 4.93 -1.53 -27.62
N VAL A 344 4.79 -0.21 -27.82
CA VAL A 344 5.75 0.81 -27.36
C VAL A 344 5.75 0.87 -25.83
N LYS A 345 4.56 0.90 -25.19
CA LYS A 345 4.45 0.88 -23.72
C LYS A 345 5.12 -0.34 -23.10
N LYS A 346 4.91 -1.53 -23.69
CA LYS A 346 5.52 -2.78 -23.22
C LYS A 346 7.04 -2.75 -23.37
N GLU A 347 7.55 -2.21 -24.47
CA GLU A 347 9.00 -2.10 -24.71
C GLU A 347 9.64 -1.12 -23.70
N ARG A 348 9.07 0.08 -23.52
CA ARG A 348 9.54 1.06 -22.53
C ARG A 348 9.51 0.47 -21.11
N HIS A 349 8.42 -0.21 -20.75
CA HIS A 349 8.31 -0.87 -19.45
C HIS A 349 9.39 -1.96 -19.24
N ARG A 350 9.59 -2.83 -20.22
CA ARG A 350 10.58 -3.91 -20.16
C ARG A 350 12.00 -3.35 -20.02
N ARG A 351 12.33 -2.33 -20.81
CA ARG A 351 13.66 -1.71 -20.83
C ARG A 351 13.96 -1.02 -19.50
N LEU A 352 13.05 -0.20 -19.00
CA LEU A 352 13.22 0.50 -17.72
C LEU A 352 13.29 -0.49 -16.52
N LEU A 353 12.49 -1.57 -16.56
CA LEU A 353 12.53 -2.62 -15.55
C LEU A 353 13.89 -3.34 -15.52
N THR A 354 14.48 -3.59 -16.69
CA THR A 354 15.83 -4.19 -16.78
C THR A 354 16.87 -3.29 -16.12
N ILE A 355 16.87 -1.99 -16.45
CA ILE A 355 17.78 -0.99 -15.85
C ILE A 355 17.60 -0.98 -14.33
N GLN A 356 16.36 -0.87 -13.85
CA GLN A 356 16.08 -0.82 -12.42
C GLN A 356 16.52 -2.10 -11.68
N ASN A 357 16.29 -3.27 -12.26
CA ASN A 357 16.69 -4.54 -11.64
C ASN A 357 18.22 -4.64 -11.49
N GLU A 358 18.98 -4.15 -12.46
CA GLU A 358 20.45 -4.07 -12.38
C GLU A 358 20.90 -3.12 -11.26
N ILE A 359 20.27 -1.96 -11.15
CA ILE A 359 20.52 -0.99 -10.07
C ILE A 359 20.21 -1.62 -8.71
N THR A 360 19.01 -2.20 -8.55
CA THR A 360 18.57 -2.82 -7.30
C THR A 360 19.52 -3.97 -6.89
N ARG A 361 19.92 -4.81 -7.85
CA ARG A 361 20.89 -5.89 -7.62
C ARG A 361 22.24 -5.35 -7.13
N LYS A 362 22.75 -4.29 -7.77
CA LYS A 362 24.00 -3.64 -7.36
C LYS A 362 23.91 -3.09 -5.93
N ILE A 363 22.83 -2.39 -5.60
CA ILE A 363 22.57 -1.85 -4.26
C ILE A 363 22.47 -2.99 -3.24
N ASN A 364 21.69 -4.04 -3.52
CA ASN A 364 21.54 -5.16 -2.60
C ASN A 364 22.86 -5.90 -2.38
N ARG A 365 23.65 -6.13 -3.44
CA ARG A 365 24.97 -6.75 -3.32
C ARG A 365 25.99 -5.95 -2.51
N SER A 366 25.83 -4.63 -2.42
CA SER A 366 26.68 -3.81 -1.53
C SER A 366 26.44 -4.08 -0.04
N SER A 367 25.39 -4.82 0.30
CA SER A 367 25.11 -5.28 1.67
C SER A 367 25.85 -6.57 2.03
N ILE A 368 26.45 -7.27 1.06
CA ILE A 368 27.19 -8.51 1.31
C ILE A 368 28.37 -8.24 2.27
N GLY A 369 28.50 -9.08 3.29
CA GLY A 369 29.49 -8.94 4.37
C GLY A 369 29.05 -8.03 5.52
N ARG A 370 27.95 -7.26 5.36
CA ARG A 370 27.41 -6.43 6.44
C ARG A 370 26.47 -7.20 7.33
N THR A 371 26.36 -6.81 8.58
CA THR A 371 25.34 -7.26 9.52
C THR A 371 24.23 -6.22 9.57
N THR A 372 22.99 -6.67 9.49
CA THR A 372 21.78 -5.83 9.56
C THR A 372 20.80 -6.39 10.58
N GLU A 373 20.00 -5.51 11.15
CA GLU A 373 18.89 -5.89 12.01
C GLU A 373 17.68 -6.30 11.17
N VAL A 374 17.01 -7.36 11.58
CA VAL A 374 15.82 -7.90 10.90
C VAL A 374 14.74 -8.17 11.93
N ILE A 375 13.52 -7.65 11.71
CA ILE A 375 12.33 -8.13 12.42
C ILE A 375 11.79 -9.34 11.68
N VAL A 376 11.61 -10.45 12.39
CA VAL A 376 11.17 -11.74 11.83
C VAL A 376 9.67 -11.74 11.61
N GLU A 377 9.24 -11.80 10.36
CA GLU A 377 7.82 -11.83 9.97
C GLU A 377 7.27 -13.26 9.83
N ASN A 378 8.13 -14.21 9.51
CA ASN A 378 7.77 -15.61 9.35
C ASN A 378 8.99 -16.51 9.64
N SER A 379 8.74 -17.70 10.23
CA SER A 379 9.78 -18.69 10.51
C SER A 379 9.26 -20.09 10.19
N LYS A 380 9.98 -20.84 9.35
CA LYS A 380 9.60 -22.18 8.93
C LYS A 380 10.82 -23.00 8.50
N GLU A 381 10.91 -24.24 9.00
CA GLU A 381 11.89 -25.26 8.56
C GLU A 381 13.36 -24.79 8.64
N GLY A 382 13.72 -24.10 9.74
CA GLY A 382 15.09 -23.59 9.94
C GLY A 382 15.46 -22.39 9.10
N LYS A 383 14.48 -21.78 8.40
CA LYS A 383 14.61 -20.52 7.69
C LYS A 383 13.62 -19.50 8.23
N PHE A 384 14.00 -18.24 8.19
CA PHE A 384 13.11 -17.15 8.55
C PHE A 384 13.14 -16.05 7.50
N PHE A 385 12.08 -15.26 7.50
CA PHE A 385 11.86 -14.14 6.60
C PHE A 385 11.56 -12.91 7.43
N GLY A 386 12.11 -11.78 7.05
CA GLY A 386 11.85 -10.53 7.75
C GLY A 386 12.36 -9.34 6.96
N ARG A 387 12.28 -8.15 7.54
CA ARG A 387 12.68 -6.91 6.87
C ARG A 387 13.74 -6.14 7.64
N THR A 388 14.64 -5.51 6.86
CA THR A 388 15.62 -4.57 7.38
C THR A 388 14.97 -3.21 7.71
N PRO A 389 15.68 -2.30 8.41
CA PRO A 389 15.26 -0.89 8.55
C PRO A 389 14.97 -0.19 7.21
N GLN A 390 15.62 -0.58 6.12
CA GLN A 390 15.43 -0.06 4.76
C GLN A 390 14.29 -0.73 3.98
N ASP A 391 13.44 -1.54 4.63
CA ASP A 391 12.37 -2.32 4.02
C ASP A 391 12.82 -3.39 3.02
N LYS A 392 14.05 -3.88 3.12
CA LYS A 392 14.56 -4.96 2.27
C LYS A 392 14.19 -6.32 2.85
N LEU A 393 13.63 -7.19 2.01
CA LEU A 393 13.32 -8.56 2.39
C LEU A 393 14.62 -9.33 2.62
N VAL A 394 14.71 -10.00 3.76
CA VAL A 394 15.79 -10.92 4.11
C VAL A 394 15.23 -12.33 4.22
N ILE A 395 15.93 -13.29 3.61
CA ILE A 395 15.72 -14.72 3.81
C ILE A 395 16.99 -15.23 4.49
N ALA A 396 16.87 -15.74 5.71
CA ALA A 396 18.03 -16.20 6.46
C ALA A 396 17.84 -17.56 7.10
N GLU A 397 18.97 -18.24 7.36
CA GLU A 397 19.03 -19.51 8.05
C GLU A 397 19.20 -19.28 9.56
N GLY A 398 18.48 -20.04 10.36
CA GLY A 398 18.50 -20.00 11.81
C GLY A 398 17.16 -20.37 12.43
N SER A 399 17.17 -20.67 13.71
CA SER A 399 15.96 -20.97 14.49
C SER A 399 15.64 -19.76 15.35
N VAL A 400 14.57 -19.07 15.01
CA VAL A 400 14.10 -17.84 15.65
C VAL A 400 12.57 -17.85 15.69
N ASN A 401 11.99 -17.07 16.60
CA ASN A 401 10.54 -16.93 16.66
C ASN A 401 10.08 -15.76 15.78
N VAL A 402 8.84 -15.84 15.32
CA VAL A 402 8.15 -14.69 14.71
C VAL A 402 8.10 -13.56 15.73
N SER A 403 8.30 -12.35 15.30
CA SER A 403 8.44 -11.12 16.10
C SER A 403 9.80 -10.94 16.80
N ASP A 404 10.74 -11.86 16.69
CA ASP A 404 12.10 -11.60 17.19
C ASP A 404 12.77 -10.52 16.33
N THR A 405 13.56 -9.66 16.98
CA THR A 405 14.46 -8.71 16.32
C THR A 405 15.88 -9.26 16.43
N VAL A 406 16.43 -9.64 15.28
CA VAL A 406 17.70 -10.39 15.21
C VAL A 406 18.72 -9.72 14.32
N LYS A 407 20.01 -10.01 14.53
CA LYS A 407 21.10 -9.58 13.67
C LYS A 407 21.42 -10.65 12.64
N VAL A 408 21.52 -10.27 11.38
CA VAL A 408 21.76 -11.17 10.25
C VAL A 408 22.96 -10.67 9.46
N GLN A 409 23.96 -11.52 9.26
CA GLN A 409 25.07 -11.27 8.35
C GLN A 409 24.68 -11.67 6.93
N ILE A 410 24.73 -10.73 6.00
CA ILE A 410 24.37 -10.94 4.60
C ILE A 410 25.53 -11.60 3.86
N TYR A 411 25.29 -12.72 3.17
CA TYR A 411 26.31 -13.43 2.38
C TYR A 411 26.02 -13.47 0.87
N ASP A 412 24.76 -13.23 0.46
CA ASP A 412 24.36 -13.15 -0.95
C ASP A 412 23.16 -12.22 -1.12
N ALA A 413 22.96 -11.70 -2.35
CA ALA A 413 21.82 -10.83 -2.65
C ALA A 413 21.51 -10.80 -4.15
N ASP A 414 20.21 -10.73 -4.47
CA ASP A 414 19.69 -10.49 -5.81
C ASP A 414 18.78 -9.23 -5.84
N GLU A 415 18.06 -8.99 -6.92
CA GLU A 415 17.16 -7.85 -7.03
C GLU A 415 15.89 -7.96 -6.17
N ASN A 416 15.58 -9.14 -5.62
CA ASN A 416 14.35 -9.36 -4.86
C ASN A 416 14.59 -9.41 -3.36
N HIS A 417 15.72 -9.99 -2.91
CA HIS A 417 15.97 -10.23 -1.49
C HIS A 417 17.46 -10.33 -1.15
N LEU A 418 17.74 -10.18 0.12
CA LEU A 418 19.03 -10.44 0.75
C LEU A 418 19.02 -11.85 1.35
N LYS A 419 20.15 -12.56 1.28
CA LYS A 419 20.33 -13.87 1.96
C LYS A 419 21.36 -13.74 3.06
N GLY A 420 21.04 -14.28 4.21
CA GLY A 420 21.88 -14.13 5.39
C GLY A 420 21.91 -15.34 6.31
N LYS A 421 22.72 -15.21 7.35
CA LYS A 421 22.79 -16.13 8.48
C LYS A 421 22.63 -15.35 9.77
N LEU A 422 21.92 -15.96 10.72
CA LEU A 422 21.84 -15.43 12.07
C LEU A 422 23.25 -15.25 12.64
N THR A 423 23.52 -14.09 13.21
CA THR A 423 24.71 -13.85 14.01
C THR A 423 24.40 -14.07 15.48
N GLU A 424 25.33 -14.61 16.23
CA GLU A 424 25.21 -14.78 17.67
C GLU A 424 25.00 -13.46 18.42
#